data_67038c9a0e814542089a30cb65efe5a5
#
_entry.id   67038c9a0e814542089a30cb65efe5a5
#
_cell.length_a   1.000
_cell.length_b   1.000
_cell.length_c   1.000
_cell.angle_alpha   90.00
_cell.angle_beta   90.00
_cell.angle_gamma   90.00
#
_symmetry.space_group_name_H-M   'P 1'
#
loop_
_entity.id
_entity.type
_entity.pdbx_description
1 polymer ?
#
loop_
_entity_poly.entity_id
_entity_poly.type
_entity_poly.pdbx_seq_one_letter_code
_entity_poly.pdbx_strand_id
1 'polypeptide(L)'
;MAEGPEDVLKSTDNTQPALFTVSAMVMELLKSEGFAFDYVAGHSLGEYSAIYAAGGFSFEEGLRLVRTRGELMASAGSKNPGAMAAIMGQDEAKILELCEAVKDVGVVVPANINCPGQIVVSGAVAGVNKLVENCGAAGIKAIPLAVSGSFHSPLMQFAQAGLAEAIAKTKFNDVEKPVIANVIAEPVTKGSEIADLLVRQLVSPVRWNDCMNKAMSLGVTQGVEVGSGKVLMGLMRKISRDVKVTPVETIEAFQALKG
;
A
#
# COMPACT_ATOMS: atom_id res chain seq x y z
N MET A 1 -21.17 1.39 1.16
CA MET A 1 -20.01 1.02 0.34
C MET A 1 -20.43 0.52 -1.04
N ALA A 2 -21.38 -0.41 -1.15
CA ALA A 2 -21.76 -0.99 -2.44
C ALA A 2 -22.43 0.00 -3.43
N GLU A 3 -23.10 1.02 -2.94
CA GLU A 3 -23.92 1.94 -3.76
C GLU A 3 -23.34 3.36 -3.86
N GLY A 4 -22.18 3.61 -3.27
CA GLY A 4 -21.55 4.93 -3.31
C GLY A 4 -22.13 5.95 -2.32
N PRO A 5 -22.11 7.27 -2.62
CA PRO A 5 -21.64 7.85 -3.88
C PRO A 5 -20.13 7.71 -4.11
N GLU A 6 -19.73 7.63 -5.38
CA GLU A 6 -18.35 7.30 -5.79
C GLU A 6 -17.34 8.39 -5.39
N ASP A 7 -17.73 9.64 -5.46
CA ASP A 7 -16.89 10.78 -5.05
C ASP A 7 -16.58 10.75 -3.55
N VAL A 8 -17.54 10.35 -2.71
CA VAL A 8 -17.34 10.16 -1.27
C VAL A 8 -16.43 8.96 -1.00
N LEU A 9 -16.61 7.85 -1.74
CA LEU A 9 -15.77 6.65 -1.58
C LEU A 9 -14.32 6.86 -2.05
N LYS A 10 -14.07 7.77 -2.99
CA LYS A 10 -12.71 8.11 -3.46
C LYS A 10 -11.90 8.94 -2.47
N SER A 11 -12.55 9.59 -1.50
CA SER A 11 -11.82 10.29 -0.44
C SER A 11 -11.05 9.31 0.44
N THR A 12 -9.76 9.56 0.68
CA THR A 12 -8.87 8.57 1.34
C THR A 12 -9.34 8.20 2.74
N ASP A 13 -10.00 9.10 3.45
CA ASP A 13 -10.60 8.87 4.78
C ASP A 13 -11.79 7.88 4.72
N ASN A 14 -12.46 7.74 3.59
CA ASN A 14 -13.53 6.79 3.35
C ASN A 14 -13.05 5.54 2.61
N THR A 15 -12.15 5.70 1.63
CA THR A 15 -11.58 4.59 0.86
C THR A 15 -10.89 3.58 1.77
N GLN A 16 -10.08 4.05 2.73
CA GLN A 16 -9.28 3.16 3.57
C GLN A 16 -10.14 2.24 4.45
N PRO A 17 -11.09 2.74 5.26
CA PRO A 17 -11.95 1.84 6.03
C PRO A 17 -12.86 0.97 5.16
N ALA A 18 -13.29 1.44 3.98
CA ALA A 18 -14.08 0.64 3.06
C ALA A 18 -13.29 -0.55 2.51
N LEU A 19 -12.07 -0.33 2.00
CA LEU A 19 -11.19 -1.39 1.50
C LEU A 19 -10.79 -2.37 2.61
N PHE A 20 -10.46 -1.86 3.80
CA PHE A 20 -10.15 -2.70 4.97
C PHE A 20 -11.32 -3.62 5.32
N THR A 21 -12.54 -3.06 5.39
CA THR A 21 -13.76 -3.82 5.72
C THR A 21 -14.02 -4.92 4.70
N VAL A 22 -13.96 -4.61 3.40
CA VAL A 22 -14.19 -5.61 2.34
C VAL A 22 -13.12 -6.72 2.41
N SER A 23 -11.84 -6.36 2.58
CA SER A 23 -10.76 -7.35 2.72
C SER A 23 -10.95 -8.23 3.96
N ALA A 24 -11.36 -7.64 5.09
CA ALA A 24 -11.65 -8.39 6.31
C ALA A 24 -12.82 -9.37 6.12
N MET A 25 -13.91 -8.94 5.49
CA MET A 25 -15.07 -9.81 5.19
C MET A 25 -14.66 -11.02 4.34
N VAL A 26 -13.90 -10.80 3.27
CA VAL A 26 -13.41 -11.88 2.40
C VAL A 26 -12.47 -12.79 3.18
N MET A 27 -11.59 -12.24 4.02
CA MET A 27 -10.66 -13.02 4.83
C MET A 27 -11.38 -13.91 5.85
N GLU A 28 -12.40 -13.41 6.54
CA GLU A 28 -13.21 -14.21 7.48
C GLU A 28 -13.95 -15.33 6.76
N LEU A 29 -14.46 -15.07 5.55
CA LEU A 29 -15.07 -16.10 4.73
C LEU A 29 -14.06 -17.19 4.35
N LEU A 30 -12.85 -16.83 3.92
CA LEU A 30 -11.77 -17.80 3.62
C LEU A 30 -11.39 -18.62 4.85
N LYS A 31 -11.25 -17.99 6.02
CA LYS A 31 -10.94 -18.68 7.28
C LYS A 31 -12.04 -19.65 7.69
N SER A 32 -13.32 -19.27 7.55
CA SER A 32 -14.45 -20.14 7.88
C SER A 32 -14.49 -21.43 7.03
N GLU A 33 -13.86 -21.41 5.87
CA GLU A 33 -13.73 -22.55 4.95
C GLU A 33 -12.39 -23.30 5.11
N GLY A 34 -11.63 -22.97 6.16
CA GLY A 34 -10.36 -23.65 6.46
C GLY A 34 -9.21 -23.26 5.54
N PHE A 35 -9.30 -22.10 4.83
CA PHE A 35 -8.21 -21.64 3.98
C PHE A 35 -6.98 -21.31 4.83
N ALA A 36 -5.86 -21.96 4.54
CA ALA A 36 -4.58 -21.75 5.20
C ALA A 36 -3.64 -20.93 4.34
N PHE A 37 -2.76 -20.16 4.99
CA PHE A 37 -1.73 -19.37 4.34
C PHE A 37 -0.45 -19.37 5.21
N ASP A 38 0.69 -19.17 4.58
CA ASP A 38 1.99 -19.15 5.25
C ASP A 38 2.47 -17.73 5.54
N TYR A 39 2.16 -16.79 4.65
CA TYR A 39 2.55 -15.37 4.74
C TYR A 39 1.37 -14.50 4.37
N VAL A 40 1.40 -13.27 4.87
CA VAL A 40 0.49 -12.21 4.44
C VAL A 40 1.30 -10.98 4.01
N ALA A 41 0.79 -10.27 3.02
CA ALA A 41 1.34 -9.00 2.56
C ALA A 41 0.20 -8.09 2.10
N GLY A 42 0.43 -6.79 2.12
CA GLY A 42 -0.55 -5.84 1.60
C GLY A 42 0.13 -4.54 1.20
N HIS A 43 -0.37 -3.89 0.16
CA HIS A 43 0.19 -2.66 -0.36
C HIS A 43 -0.37 -1.45 0.39
N SER A 44 0.48 -0.68 1.07
CA SER A 44 0.09 0.51 1.83
C SER A 44 -1.03 0.23 2.84
N LEU A 45 -2.28 0.65 2.58
CA LEU A 45 -3.43 0.30 3.39
C LEU A 45 -3.62 -1.23 3.52
N GLY A 46 -3.33 -1.97 2.45
CA GLY A 46 -3.44 -3.43 2.45
C GLY A 46 -2.57 -4.11 3.51
N GLU A 47 -1.50 -3.48 3.98
CA GLU A 47 -0.68 -4.01 5.09
C GLU A 47 -1.49 -4.10 6.39
N TYR A 48 -2.41 -3.16 6.64
CA TYR A 48 -3.34 -3.23 7.77
C TYR A 48 -4.30 -4.42 7.65
N SER A 49 -4.81 -4.68 6.44
CA SER A 49 -5.64 -5.87 6.17
C SER A 49 -4.85 -7.16 6.34
N ALA A 50 -3.58 -7.18 5.94
CA ALA A 50 -2.68 -8.32 6.13
C ALA A 50 -2.40 -8.58 7.62
N ILE A 51 -2.15 -7.55 8.41
CA ILE A 51 -1.96 -7.65 9.86
C ILE A 51 -3.22 -8.20 10.55
N TYR A 52 -4.40 -7.71 10.16
CA TYR A 52 -5.67 -8.26 10.64
C TYR A 52 -5.81 -9.75 10.28
N ALA A 53 -5.54 -10.12 9.05
CA ALA A 53 -5.59 -11.51 8.60
C ALA A 53 -4.69 -12.43 9.43
N ALA A 54 -3.50 -11.94 9.81
CA ALA A 54 -2.56 -12.65 10.67
C ALA A 54 -2.94 -12.66 12.17
N GLY A 55 -3.97 -11.91 12.58
CA GLY A 55 -4.40 -11.82 14.00
C GLY A 55 -3.64 -10.77 14.82
N GLY A 56 -2.96 -9.84 14.17
CA GLY A 56 -2.16 -8.79 14.82
C GLY A 56 -3.01 -7.78 15.63
N PHE A 57 -4.29 -7.59 15.26
CA PHE A 57 -5.28 -6.80 16.01
C PHE A 57 -6.71 -7.24 15.66
N SER A 58 -7.70 -6.82 16.44
CA SER A 58 -9.12 -7.09 16.18
C SER A 58 -9.64 -6.26 15.00
N PHE A 59 -10.79 -6.68 14.43
CA PHE A 59 -11.43 -5.92 13.36
C PHE A 59 -11.72 -4.47 13.77
N GLU A 60 -12.25 -4.28 14.97
CA GLU A 60 -12.62 -2.96 15.51
C GLU A 60 -11.40 -2.06 15.71
N GLU A 61 -10.30 -2.61 16.20
CA GLU A 61 -9.03 -1.89 16.34
C GLU A 61 -8.47 -1.50 14.99
N GLY A 62 -8.41 -2.44 14.04
CA GLY A 62 -7.97 -2.20 12.68
C GLY A 62 -8.83 -1.15 11.97
N LEU A 63 -10.17 -1.24 12.07
CA LEU A 63 -11.08 -0.29 11.45
C LEU A 63 -10.90 1.13 11.99
N ARG A 64 -10.77 1.29 13.33
CA ARG A 64 -10.48 2.61 13.93
C ARG A 64 -9.13 3.15 13.46
N LEU A 65 -8.11 2.29 13.39
CA LEU A 65 -6.76 2.70 13.00
C LEU A 65 -6.70 3.16 11.55
N VAL A 66 -7.32 2.42 10.61
CA VAL A 66 -7.35 2.81 9.19
C VAL A 66 -8.23 4.04 8.95
N ARG A 67 -9.29 4.25 9.75
CA ARG A 67 -10.08 5.46 9.72
C ARG A 67 -9.23 6.67 10.13
N THR A 68 -8.56 6.60 11.26
CA THR A 68 -7.66 7.65 11.75
C THR A 68 -6.54 7.92 10.75
N ARG A 69 -5.93 6.88 10.18
CA ARG A 69 -4.91 7.02 9.13
C ARG A 69 -5.46 7.78 7.92
N GLY A 70 -6.64 7.42 7.44
CA GLY A 70 -7.29 8.08 6.32
C GLY A 70 -7.55 9.57 6.57
N GLU A 71 -8.07 9.91 7.75
CA GLU A 71 -8.32 11.29 8.18
C GLU A 71 -7.04 12.13 8.28
N LEU A 72 -5.98 11.56 8.87
CA LEU A 72 -4.67 12.20 8.95
C LEU A 72 -4.08 12.44 7.57
N MET A 73 -4.17 11.47 6.66
CA MET A 73 -3.70 11.59 5.27
C MET A 73 -4.50 12.62 4.48
N ALA A 74 -5.83 12.66 4.64
CA ALA A 74 -6.69 13.65 4.01
C ALA A 74 -6.37 15.07 4.52
N SER A 75 -6.23 15.24 5.83
CA SER A 75 -5.82 16.50 6.46
C SER A 75 -4.44 16.95 6.00
N ALA A 76 -3.52 15.99 5.78
CA ALA A 76 -2.20 16.24 5.24
C ALA A 76 -2.27 16.88 3.87
N GLY A 77 -3.02 16.28 2.96
CA GLY A 77 -3.21 16.79 1.61
C GLY A 77 -3.84 18.20 1.58
N SER A 78 -4.70 18.51 2.55
CA SER A 78 -5.32 19.84 2.64
C SER A 78 -4.36 20.92 3.17
N LYS A 79 -3.50 20.58 4.14
CA LYS A 79 -2.56 21.54 4.76
C LYS A 79 -1.29 21.73 3.93
N ASN A 80 -0.78 20.66 3.34
CA ASN A 80 0.39 20.64 2.49
C ASN A 80 0.04 19.91 1.19
N PRO A 81 -0.56 20.62 0.21
CA PRO A 81 -0.89 20.01 -1.07
C PRO A 81 0.31 19.31 -1.69
N GLY A 82 0.12 18.09 -2.07
CA GLY A 82 1.12 17.27 -2.73
C GLY A 82 0.57 16.61 -4.00
N ALA A 83 1.47 16.02 -4.76
CA ALA A 83 1.13 15.30 -5.96
C ALA A 83 1.90 13.98 -6.03
N MET A 84 1.37 13.08 -6.84
CA MET A 84 2.01 11.79 -7.15
C MET A 84 1.94 11.53 -8.66
N ALA A 85 2.94 10.85 -9.19
CA ALA A 85 2.95 10.42 -10.59
C ALA A 85 3.57 9.03 -10.73
N ALA A 86 2.97 8.18 -11.58
CA ALA A 86 3.53 6.88 -11.93
C ALA A 86 4.50 7.05 -13.12
N ILE A 87 5.75 6.68 -12.91
CA ILE A 87 6.80 6.70 -13.92
C ILE A 87 6.98 5.29 -14.46
N MET A 88 6.93 5.17 -15.80
CA MET A 88 6.90 3.88 -16.47
C MET A 88 8.21 3.62 -17.21
N GLY A 89 8.64 2.34 -17.21
CA GLY A 89 9.78 1.86 -17.98
C GLY A 89 11.15 2.25 -17.45
N GLN A 90 11.23 2.73 -16.20
CA GLN A 90 12.49 3.12 -15.55
C GLN A 90 12.77 2.26 -14.33
N ASP A 91 14.06 2.09 -14.01
CA ASP A 91 14.51 1.49 -12.76
C ASP A 91 14.61 2.52 -11.62
N GLU A 92 14.88 2.04 -10.41
CA GLU A 92 14.93 2.89 -9.22
C GLU A 92 16.08 3.90 -9.28
N ALA A 93 17.23 3.54 -9.85
CA ALA A 93 18.38 4.43 -9.99
C ALA A 93 18.02 5.64 -10.86
N LYS A 94 17.35 5.39 -12.00
CA LYS A 94 16.87 6.47 -12.87
C LYS A 94 15.82 7.33 -12.23
N ILE A 95 14.91 6.75 -11.43
CA ILE A 95 13.93 7.53 -10.67
C ILE A 95 14.59 8.45 -9.65
N LEU A 96 15.61 7.97 -8.94
CA LEU A 96 16.37 8.79 -8.00
C LEU A 96 17.08 9.98 -8.70
N GLU A 97 17.68 9.76 -9.88
CA GLU A 97 18.25 10.84 -10.70
C GLU A 97 17.19 11.88 -11.08
N LEU A 98 16.00 11.43 -11.51
CA LEU A 98 14.90 12.32 -11.88
C LEU A 98 14.39 13.14 -10.69
N CYS A 99 14.30 12.53 -9.50
CA CYS A 99 13.93 13.24 -8.27
C CYS A 99 15.00 14.27 -7.87
N GLU A 100 16.28 13.90 -7.93
CA GLU A 100 17.39 14.82 -7.62
C GLU A 100 17.43 16.02 -8.58
N ALA A 101 17.14 15.82 -9.86
CA ALA A 101 17.12 16.87 -10.87
C ALA A 101 16.06 17.96 -10.64
N VAL A 102 15.09 17.74 -9.76
CA VAL A 102 14.01 18.69 -9.43
C VAL A 102 14.04 19.19 -7.98
N LYS A 103 15.04 18.80 -7.18
CA LYS A 103 15.13 19.11 -5.75
C LYS A 103 15.01 20.59 -5.41
N ASP A 104 15.56 21.47 -6.26
CA ASP A 104 15.52 22.92 -6.08
C ASP A 104 14.12 23.51 -6.35
N VAL A 105 13.22 22.75 -7.00
CA VAL A 105 11.82 23.14 -7.27
C VAL A 105 10.91 22.63 -6.15
N GLY A 106 11.21 21.46 -5.60
CA GLY A 106 10.47 20.88 -4.49
C GLY A 106 10.85 19.44 -4.24
N VAL A 107 10.65 18.98 -3.00
CA VAL A 107 10.93 17.60 -2.60
C VAL A 107 10.08 16.63 -3.40
N VAL A 108 10.73 15.68 -4.08
CA VAL A 108 10.09 14.53 -4.73
C VAL A 108 10.90 13.28 -4.40
N VAL A 109 10.21 12.21 -4.03
CA VAL A 109 10.84 10.93 -3.66
C VAL A 109 10.12 9.74 -4.31
N PRO A 110 10.77 8.59 -4.51
CA PRO A 110 10.09 7.35 -4.78
C PRO A 110 9.15 7.00 -3.62
N ALA A 111 7.88 6.73 -3.92
CA ALA A 111 6.84 6.45 -2.94
C ALA A 111 6.29 5.03 -3.00
N ASN A 112 6.16 4.45 -4.21
CA ASN A 112 5.77 3.06 -4.38
C ASN A 112 6.66 2.40 -5.45
N ILE A 113 7.45 1.45 -5.02
CA ILE A 113 8.25 0.59 -5.91
C ILE A 113 7.39 -0.63 -6.23
N ASN A 114 6.53 -0.51 -7.26
CA ASN A 114 5.44 -1.44 -7.47
C ASN A 114 5.86 -2.74 -8.17
N CYS A 115 6.61 -2.64 -9.24
CA CYS A 115 7.12 -3.76 -10.02
C CYS A 115 8.21 -3.24 -10.98
N PRO A 116 8.96 -4.11 -11.65
CA PRO A 116 9.90 -3.69 -12.68
C PRO A 116 9.24 -2.75 -13.70
N GLY A 117 9.82 -1.56 -13.89
CA GLY A 117 9.32 -0.54 -14.80
C GLY A 117 8.04 0.18 -14.35
N GLN A 118 7.67 0.13 -13.08
CA GLN A 118 6.60 0.96 -12.52
C GLN A 118 6.91 1.44 -11.12
N ILE A 119 7.32 2.70 -11.01
CA ILE A 119 7.58 3.37 -9.73
C ILE A 119 6.73 4.63 -9.67
N VAL A 120 6.07 4.84 -8.52
CA VAL A 120 5.33 6.07 -8.23
C VAL A 120 6.23 7.00 -7.45
N VAL A 121 6.32 8.25 -7.89
CA VAL A 121 6.96 9.34 -7.16
C VAL A 121 5.92 10.18 -6.44
N SER A 122 6.31 10.78 -5.32
CA SER A 122 5.45 11.59 -4.46
C SER A 122 6.22 12.78 -3.93
N GLY A 123 5.56 13.94 -3.83
CA GLY A 123 6.24 15.13 -3.33
C GLY A 123 5.42 16.40 -3.45
N ALA A 124 6.14 17.53 -3.40
CA ALA A 124 5.57 18.86 -3.61
C ALA A 124 4.99 18.98 -5.02
N VAL A 125 3.84 19.63 -5.16
CA VAL A 125 3.13 19.78 -6.44
C VAL A 125 4.04 20.32 -7.54
N ALA A 126 4.80 21.41 -7.23
CA ALA A 126 5.72 22.03 -8.20
C ALA A 126 6.84 21.04 -8.62
N GLY A 127 7.43 20.31 -7.67
CA GLY A 127 8.49 19.32 -7.95
C GLY A 127 7.99 18.16 -8.81
N VAL A 128 6.83 17.58 -8.46
CA VAL A 128 6.23 16.48 -9.23
C VAL A 128 5.86 16.92 -10.64
N ASN A 129 5.25 18.12 -10.80
CA ASN A 129 4.91 18.66 -12.11
C ASN A 129 6.16 18.87 -12.98
N LYS A 130 7.24 19.42 -12.39
CA LYS A 130 8.51 19.61 -13.09
C LYS A 130 9.14 18.26 -13.49
N LEU A 131 9.07 17.25 -12.63
CA LEU A 131 9.55 15.92 -12.95
C LEU A 131 8.76 15.30 -14.11
N VAL A 132 7.44 15.44 -14.11
CA VAL A 132 6.58 14.96 -15.23
C VAL A 132 6.92 15.67 -16.54
N GLU A 133 7.14 16.99 -16.50
CA GLU A 133 7.60 17.76 -17.68
C GLU A 133 8.94 17.24 -18.20
N ASN A 134 9.93 17.05 -17.32
CA ASN A 134 11.25 16.55 -17.69
C ASN A 134 11.17 15.13 -18.27
N CYS A 135 10.31 14.27 -17.71
CA CYS A 135 10.02 12.95 -18.25
C CYS A 135 9.48 13.04 -19.70
N GLY A 136 8.51 13.92 -19.93
CA GLY A 136 7.94 14.13 -21.26
C GLY A 136 9.00 14.58 -22.27
N ALA A 137 9.88 15.52 -21.90
CA ALA A 137 10.98 15.96 -22.74
C ALA A 137 12.00 14.85 -23.06
N ALA A 138 12.18 13.90 -22.14
CA ALA A 138 13.05 12.74 -22.29
C ALA A 138 12.37 11.51 -22.93
N GLY A 139 11.10 11.61 -23.35
CA GLY A 139 10.33 10.48 -23.89
C GLY A 139 9.97 9.42 -22.87
N ILE A 140 10.05 9.74 -21.57
CA ILE A 140 9.69 8.85 -20.47
C ILE A 140 8.20 9.03 -20.16
N LYS A 141 7.44 7.93 -20.12
CA LYS A 141 6.02 7.98 -19.79
C LYS A 141 5.82 8.24 -18.29
N ALA A 142 5.25 9.38 -17.95
CA ALA A 142 4.84 9.77 -16.61
C ALA A 142 3.33 10.04 -16.58
N ILE A 143 2.62 9.47 -15.60
CA ILE A 143 1.17 9.55 -15.46
C ILE A 143 0.84 10.17 -14.11
N PRO A 144 0.37 11.44 -14.06
CA PRO A 144 -0.12 12.04 -12.84
C PRO A 144 -1.27 11.22 -12.24
N LEU A 145 -1.28 11.07 -10.91
CA LEU A 145 -2.33 10.37 -10.19
C LEU A 145 -3.36 11.35 -9.65
N ALA A 146 -4.64 10.93 -9.64
CA ALA A 146 -5.75 11.75 -9.12
C ALA A 146 -5.79 11.71 -7.58
N VAL A 147 -4.72 12.20 -6.94
CA VAL A 147 -4.59 12.31 -5.48
C VAL A 147 -4.13 13.71 -5.12
N SER A 148 -4.54 14.20 -3.94
CA SER A 148 -4.20 15.54 -3.46
C SER A 148 -3.10 15.56 -2.39
N GLY A 149 -2.54 14.40 -2.04
CA GLY A 149 -1.53 14.25 -0.99
C GLY A 149 -0.21 13.70 -1.51
N SER A 150 0.86 14.03 -0.81
CA SER A 150 2.22 13.51 -1.06
C SER A 150 2.48 12.25 -0.23
N PHE A 151 1.65 11.21 -0.41
CA PHE A 151 1.71 9.99 0.39
C PHE A 151 3.06 9.27 0.26
N HIS A 152 3.48 8.60 1.34
CA HIS A 152 4.75 7.89 1.41
C HIS A 152 5.99 8.76 1.13
N SER A 153 5.94 10.02 1.57
CA SER A 153 7.03 10.98 1.45
C SER A 153 7.29 11.70 2.77
N PRO A 154 8.45 12.36 2.93
CA PRO A 154 8.74 13.17 4.13
C PRO A 154 7.71 14.27 4.41
N LEU A 155 6.96 14.71 3.40
CA LEU A 155 5.92 15.73 3.55
C LEU A 155 4.70 15.24 4.38
N MET A 156 4.62 13.91 4.64
CA MET A 156 3.62 13.31 5.55
C MET A 156 4.04 13.31 7.03
N GLN A 157 5.22 13.82 7.36
CA GLN A 157 5.80 13.73 8.72
C GLN A 157 4.89 14.30 9.80
N PHE A 158 4.15 15.36 9.52
CA PHE A 158 3.24 15.94 10.52
C PHE A 158 2.01 15.04 10.82
N ALA A 159 1.58 14.21 9.87
CA ALA A 159 0.54 13.21 10.09
C ALA A 159 1.06 11.97 10.85
N GLN A 160 2.37 11.74 10.81
CA GLN A 160 3.03 10.62 11.46
C GLN A 160 2.85 10.65 12.99
N ALA A 161 2.94 11.82 13.63
CA ALA A 161 2.76 11.95 15.08
C ALA A 161 1.35 11.49 15.52
N GLY A 162 0.30 11.94 14.82
CA GLY A 162 -1.07 11.52 15.11
C GLY A 162 -1.30 10.02 14.87
N LEU A 163 -0.69 9.46 13.84
CA LEU A 163 -0.74 8.02 13.59
C LEU A 163 0.00 7.23 14.68
N ALA A 164 1.17 7.71 15.14
CA ALA A 164 1.91 7.08 16.24
C ALA A 164 1.09 7.04 17.52
N GLU A 165 0.36 8.13 17.84
CA GLU A 165 -0.55 8.16 19.01
C GLU A 165 -1.70 7.15 18.86
N ALA A 166 -2.29 6.99 17.67
CA ALA A 166 -3.34 6.01 17.44
C ALA A 166 -2.80 4.58 17.54
N ILE A 167 -1.63 4.31 16.98
CA ILE A 167 -0.94 3.03 17.06
C ILE A 167 -0.60 2.68 18.53
N ALA A 168 -0.09 3.63 19.31
CA ALA A 168 0.21 3.42 20.74
C ALA A 168 -1.02 3.05 21.60
N LYS A 169 -2.22 3.43 21.14
CA LYS A 169 -3.50 3.08 21.78
C LYS A 169 -4.12 1.77 21.29
N THR A 170 -3.55 1.18 20.24
CA THR A 170 -4.01 -0.06 19.62
C THR A 170 -3.22 -1.23 20.19
N LYS A 171 -3.93 -2.31 20.54
CA LYS A 171 -3.28 -3.53 21.02
C LYS A 171 -2.78 -4.34 19.81
N PHE A 172 -1.46 -4.46 19.67
CA PHE A 172 -0.83 -5.35 18.71
C PHE A 172 -0.44 -6.67 19.35
N ASN A 173 -0.87 -7.78 18.77
CA ASN A 173 -0.46 -9.12 19.15
C ASN A 173 0.72 -9.58 18.29
N ASP A 174 1.56 -10.48 18.86
CA ASP A 174 2.47 -11.27 18.04
C ASP A 174 1.65 -12.18 17.10
N VAL A 175 2.12 -12.38 15.89
CA VAL A 175 1.42 -13.17 14.86
C VAL A 175 2.17 -14.45 14.56
N GLU A 176 1.42 -15.54 14.30
CA GLU A 176 2.03 -16.82 13.89
C GLU A 176 2.41 -16.79 12.41
N LYS A 177 1.58 -16.16 11.58
CA LYS A 177 1.81 -16.02 10.14
C LYS A 177 2.50 -14.69 9.87
N PRO A 178 3.77 -14.71 9.38
CA PRO A 178 4.53 -13.48 9.21
C PRO A 178 3.88 -12.50 8.23
N VAL A 179 3.94 -11.22 8.57
CA VAL A 179 3.59 -10.10 7.68
C VAL A 179 4.85 -9.65 6.95
N ILE A 180 4.84 -9.63 5.62
CA ILE A 180 5.95 -9.04 4.85
C ILE A 180 5.74 -7.53 4.81
N ALA A 181 6.54 -6.80 5.57
CA ALA A 181 6.35 -5.38 5.85
C ALA A 181 6.83 -4.49 4.69
N ASN A 182 6.05 -3.47 4.33
CA ASN A 182 6.32 -2.60 3.18
C ASN A 182 7.64 -1.84 3.27
N VAL A 183 8.02 -1.41 4.49
CA VAL A 183 9.17 -0.53 4.72
C VAL A 183 10.50 -1.26 4.56
N ILE A 184 10.58 -2.50 5.04
CA ILE A 184 11.82 -3.28 5.10
C ILE A 184 11.83 -4.45 4.12
N ALA A 185 10.68 -4.80 3.54
CA ALA A 185 10.49 -5.97 2.67
C ALA A 185 10.93 -7.30 3.31
N GLU A 186 10.76 -7.43 4.63
CA GLU A 186 11.10 -8.62 5.40
C GLU A 186 9.89 -9.13 6.19
N PRO A 187 9.83 -10.45 6.47
CA PRO A 187 8.76 -11.02 7.29
C PRO A 187 8.93 -10.64 8.76
N VAL A 188 7.87 -10.15 9.38
CA VAL A 188 7.80 -9.77 10.80
C VAL A 188 6.67 -10.51 11.50
N THR A 189 6.91 -10.86 12.78
CA THR A 189 5.95 -11.57 13.62
C THR A 189 5.67 -10.87 14.96
N LYS A 190 6.54 -9.95 15.38
CA LYS A 190 6.38 -9.25 16.67
C LYS A 190 5.45 -8.07 16.55
N GLY A 191 4.39 -8.05 17.36
CA GLY A 191 3.40 -6.97 17.36
C GLY A 191 4.02 -5.59 17.59
N SER A 192 5.04 -5.47 18.45
CA SER A 192 5.74 -4.22 18.70
C SER A 192 6.53 -3.72 17.47
N GLU A 193 7.14 -4.64 16.72
CA GLU A 193 7.86 -4.30 15.50
C GLU A 193 6.89 -3.92 14.37
N ILE A 194 5.77 -4.65 14.24
CA ILE A 194 4.69 -4.32 13.29
C ILE A 194 4.18 -2.90 13.56
N ALA A 195 3.93 -2.55 14.82
CA ALA A 195 3.47 -1.22 15.20
C ALA A 195 4.46 -0.11 14.81
N ASP A 196 5.76 -0.31 15.08
CA ASP A 196 6.81 0.65 14.67
C ASP A 196 6.88 0.82 13.15
N LEU A 197 6.85 -0.30 12.42
CA LEU A 197 6.89 -0.28 10.95
C LEU A 197 5.68 0.43 10.33
N LEU A 198 4.49 0.32 10.91
CA LEU A 198 3.31 1.07 10.45
C LEU A 198 3.46 2.58 10.65
N VAL A 199 4.08 3.04 11.75
CA VAL A 199 4.40 4.46 11.93
C VAL A 199 5.38 4.94 10.84
N ARG A 200 6.39 4.15 10.54
CA ARG A 200 7.40 4.46 9.51
C ARG A 200 6.83 4.40 8.09
N GLN A 201 5.87 3.50 7.83
CA GLN A 201 5.26 3.31 6.52
C GLN A 201 4.68 4.61 5.93
N LEU A 202 4.13 5.49 6.78
CA LEU A 202 3.46 6.72 6.32
C LEU A 202 4.40 7.67 5.57
N VAL A 203 5.67 7.68 5.94
CA VAL A 203 6.73 8.58 5.39
C VAL A 203 7.79 7.83 4.58
N SER A 204 7.62 6.53 4.40
CA SER A 204 8.58 5.66 3.72
C SER A 204 7.99 5.07 2.43
N PRO A 205 8.83 4.68 1.47
CA PRO A 205 8.37 3.97 0.28
C PRO A 205 7.67 2.66 0.59
N VAL A 206 6.63 2.34 -0.16
CA VAL A 206 6.07 0.99 -0.24
C VAL A 206 6.96 0.18 -1.19
N ARG A 207 7.77 -0.72 -0.66
CA ARG A 207 8.71 -1.57 -1.40
C ARG A 207 8.03 -2.86 -1.89
N TRP A 208 6.92 -2.72 -2.63
CA TRP A 208 6.08 -3.86 -3.02
C TRP A 208 6.83 -4.88 -3.87
N ASN A 209 7.63 -4.41 -4.84
CA ASN A 209 8.46 -5.29 -5.65
C ASN A 209 9.38 -6.17 -4.78
N ASP A 210 10.02 -5.57 -3.79
CA ASP A 210 10.94 -6.28 -2.90
C ASP A 210 10.18 -7.22 -1.94
N CYS A 211 9.00 -6.81 -1.45
CA CYS A 211 8.13 -7.67 -0.66
C CYS A 211 7.76 -8.95 -1.42
N MET A 212 7.41 -8.83 -2.71
CA MET A 212 7.07 -10.00 -3.52
C MET A 212 8.31 -10.85 -3.87
N ASN A 213 9.46 -10.24 -4.13
CA ASN A 213 10.73 -10.96 -4.30
C ASN A 213 11.11 -11.72 -3.03
N LYS A 214 10.91 -11.11 -1.84
CA LYS A 214 11.12 -11.79 -0.55
C LYS A 214 10.14 -12.97 -0.41
N ALA A 215 8.86 -12.80 -0.69
CA ALA A 215 7.88 -13.89 -0.65
C ALA A 215 8.31 -15.08 -1.51
N MET A 216 8.73 -14.82 -2.75
CA MET A 216 9.26 -15.86 -3.65
C MET A 216 10.51 -16.55 -3.09
N SER A 217 11.43 -15.78 -2.50
CA SER A 217 12.64 -16.36 -1.88
C SER A 217 12.33 -17.26 -0.68
N LEU A 218 11.18 -17.08 -0.04
CA LEU A 218 10.65 -17.90 1.04
C LEU A 218 9.82 -19.11 0.54
N GLY A 219 9.77 -19.33 -0.79
CA GLY A 219 9.09 -20.45 -1.39
C GLY A 219 7.63 -20.22 -1.75
N VAL A 220 7.13 -19.00 -1.71
CA VAL A 220 5.75 -18.68 -2.13
C VAL A 220 5.62 -18.84 -3.64
N THR A 221 4.72 -19.73 -4.07
CA THR A 221 4.45 -20.05 -5.49
C THR A 221 3.05 -19.63 -5.93
N GLN A 222 2.17 -19.31 -4.99
CA GLN A 222 0.80 -18.88 -5.27
C GLN A 222 0.31 -17.90 -4.20
N GLY A 223 -0.68 -17.08 -4.55
CA GLY A 223 -1.31 -16.15 -3.64
C GLY A 223 -2.79 -15.93 -3.94
N VAL A 224 -3.49 -15.37 -2.96
CA VAL A 224 -4.87 -14.92 -3.11
C VAL A 224 -4.91 -13.42 -2.81
N GLU A 225 -5.40 -12.63 -3.76
CA GLU A 225 -5.67 -11.21 -3.55
C GLU A 225 -7.08 -11.06 -3.01
N VAL A 226 -7.20 -10.64 -1.74
CA VAL A 226 -8.49 -10.50 -1.06
C VAL A 226 -8.96 -9.05 -1.08
N GLY A 227 -10.24 -8.83 -1.39
CA GLY A 227 -10.85 -7.51 -1.41
C GLY A 227 -11.17 -7.04 -2.82
N SER A 228 -11.39 -5.72 -2.96
CA SER A 228 -11.85 -5.13 -4.21
C SER A 228 -10.72 -4.94 -5.21
N GLY A 229 -10.93 -5.37 -6.44
CA GLY A 229 -10.03 -5.17 -7.59
C GLY A 229 -9.01 -6.28 -7.80
N LYS A 230 -8.08 -6.04 -8.74
CA LYS A 230 -7.09 -7.01 -9.25
C LYS A 230 -5.72 -6.36 -9.44
N VAL A 231 -5.43 -5.35 -8.63
CA VAL A 231 -4.23 -4.52 -8.81
C VAL A 231 -2.98 -5.32 -8.48
N LEU A 232 -2.98 -6.03 -7.33
CA LEU A 232 -1.82 -6.79 -6.87
C LEU A 232 -1.51 -7.99 -7.77
N MET A 233 -2.55 -8.67 -8.28
CA MET A 233 -2.39 -9.68 -9.33
C MET A 233 -1.71 -9.09 -10.57
N GLY A 234 -2.13 -7.90 -10.99
CA GLY A 234 -1.55 -7.20 -12.13
C GLY A 234 -0.07 -6.83 -11.92
N LEU A 235 0.29 -6.40 -10.71
CA LEU A 235 1.68 -6.12 -10.32
C LEU A 235 2.50 -7.41 -10.26
N MET A 236 1.95 -8.47 -9.62
CA MET A 236 2.66 -9.76 -9.51
C MET A 236 3.01 -10.34 -10.88
N ARG A 237 2.11 -10.27 -11.87
CA ARG A 237 2.38 -10.72 -13.25
C ARG A 237 3.55 -10.01 -13.92
N LYS A 238 3.87 -8.77 -13.49
CA LYS A 238 5.03 -8.01 -13.98
C LYS A 238 6.30 -8.32 -13.20
N ILE A 239 6.17 -8.73 -11.93
CA ILE A 239 7.29 -9.16 -11.08
C ILE A 239 7.72 -10.57 -11.48
N SER A 240 6.78 -11.51 -11.50
CA SER A 240 7.02 -12.89 -11.91
C SER A 240 5.75 -13.52 -12.51
N ARG A 241 5.93 -14.34 -13.55
CA ARG A 241 4.85 -15.16 -14.13
C ARG A 241 4.73 -16.53 -13.48
N ASP A 242 5.71 -16.90 -12.65
CA ASP A 242 5.75 -18.21 -11.99
C ASP A 242 4.87 -18.25 -10.74
N VAL A 243 4.53 -17.09 -10.17
CA VAL A 243 3.62 -16.98 -9.03
C VAL A 243 2.22 -16.63 -9.53
N LYS A 244 1.28 -17.53 -9.30
CA LYS A 244 -0.13 -17.33 -9.65
C LYS A 244 -0.85 -16.61 -8.51
N VAL A 245 -1.41 -15.42 -8.77
CA VAL A 245 -2.29 -14.71 -7.83
C VAL A 245 -3.73 -14.81 -8.33
N THR A 246 -4.63 -15.30 -7.46
CA THR A 246 -6.06 -15.43 -7.74
C THR A 246 -6.81 -14.32 -6.98
N PRO A 247 -7.50 -13.39 -7.65
CA PRO A 247 -8.27 -12.35 -6.98
C PRO A 247 -9.60 -12.92 -6.49
N VAL A 248 -9.99 -12.56 -5.26
CA VAL A 248 -11.28 -12.93 -4.64
C VAL A 248 -11.99 -11.64 -4.23
N GLU A 249 -12.76 -11.10 -5.15
CA GLU A 249 -13.55 -9.87 -4.97
C GLU A 249 -15.07 -10.11 -5.01
N THR A 250 -15.51 -11.31 -5.43
CA THR A 250 -16.92 -11.70 -5.53
C THR A 250 -17.16 -13.09 -4.94
N ILE A 251 -18.43 -13.40 -4.67
CA ILE A 251 -18.86 -14.72 -4.18
C ILE A 251 -18.52 -15.80 -5.20
N GLU A 252 -18.67 -15.53 -6.50
CA GLU A 252 -18.35 -16.46 -7.58
C GLU A 252 -16.84 -16.75 -7.63
N ALA A 253 -15.99 -15.72 -7.46
CA ALA A 253 -14.54 -15.90 -7.39
C ALA A 253 -14.14 -16.74 -6.17
N PHE A 254 -14.80 -16.51 -5.03
CA PHE A 254 -14.61 -17.32 -3.84
C PHE A 254 -15.02 -18.78 -4.04
N GLN A 255 -16.19 -19.04 -4.67
CA GLN A 255 -16.65 -20.39 -4.98
C GLN A 255 -15.70 -21.12 -5.94
N ALA A 256 -15.18 -20.42 -6.94
CA ALA A 256 -14.20 -20.96 -7.89
C ALA A 256 -12.83 -21.30 -7.25
N LEU A 257 -12.49 -20.72 -6.10
CA LEU A 257 -11.28 -21.06 -5.35
C LEU A 257 -11.38 -22.42 -4.65
N LYS A 258 -12.61 -22.92 -4.39
CA LYS A 258 -12.90 -24.18 -3.69
C LYS A 258 -12.90 -25.41 -4.61
N GLY A 259 -13.08 -25.24 -5.89
CA GLY A 259 -13.14 -26.31 -6.89
C GLY A 259 -11.82 -26.57 -7.56
#